data_a438f16914d1e420d807aa73a9516665
#
_entry.id   a438f16914d1e420d807aa73a9516665
#
_cell.length_a   1.000
_cell.length_b   1.000
_cell.length_c   1.000
_cell.angle_alpha   90.00
_cell.angle_beta   90.00
_cell.angle_gamma   90.00
#
_symmetry.space_group_name_H-M   'P 1'
#
loop_
_entity.id
_entity.type
_entity.pdbx_description
1 polymer ?
#
loop_
_entity_poly.entity_id
_entity_poly.type
_entity_poly.pdbx_seq_one_letter_code
_entity_poly.pdbx_strand_id
1 'polypeptide(L)'
;DQLQQVAGVLLDNAIKYAPQGAQVRMTLVQADRKAVLTVENGGPPIPAEVLPHLFERFYRADGSRTQGGFGLGLSIAQAIVREHQGTIRCESDARSTRFIVTLPLGGRK
;
A
#
# COMPACT_ATOMS: atom_id res chain seq x y z
N ASP A 1 -16.46 4.24 -1.89
CA ASP A 1 -15.95 4.65 -3.17
C ASP A 1 -14.58 4.03 -3.42
N GLN A 2 -14.02 4.33 -4.57
CA GLN A 2 -12.78 3.68 -4.98
C GLN A 2 -11.60 4.05 -4.09
N LEU A 3 -11.53 5.28 -3.64
CA LEU A 3 -10.42 5.69 -2.79
C LEU A 3 -10.52 5.07 -1.41
N GLN A 4 -11.73 4.89 -0.90
CA GLN A 4 -11.91 4.14 0.32
C GLN A 4 -11.47 2.69 0.13
N GLN A 5 -11.72 2.12 -1.02
CA GLN A 5 -11.28 0.77 -1.32
C GLN A 5 -9.75 0.67 -1.27
N VAL A 6 -9.06 1.64 -1.85
CA VAL A 6 -7.59 1.65 -1.80
C VAL A 6 -7.11 1.71 -0.35
N ALA A 7 -7.65 2.62 0.43
CA ALA A 7 -7.26 2.74 1.83
C ALA A 7 -7.51 1.45 2.58
N GLY A 8 -8.66 0.82 2.33
CA GLY A 8 -9.00 -0.43 2.98
C GLY A 8 -8.04 -1.55 2.63
N VAL A 9 -7.65 -1.65 1.37
CA VAL A 9 -6.69 -2.66 0.94
C VAL A 9 -5.35 -2.47 1.64
N LEU A 10 -4.85 -1.25 1.68
CA LEU A 10 -3.56 -0.99 2.28
C LEU A 10 -3.59 -1.25 3.78
N LEU A 11 -4.66 -0.83 4.43
CA LEU A 11 -4.80 -1.05 5.85
C LEU A 11 -4.92 -2.53 6.18
N ASP A 12 -5.69 -3.26 5.40
CA ASP A 12 -5.86 -4.69 5.59
C ASP A 12 -4.54 -5.43 5.44
N ASN A 13 -3.75 -5.06 4.43
CA ASN A 13 -2.42 -5.63 4.27
C ASN A 13 -1.53 -5.34 5.48
N ALA A 14 -1.56 -4.11 5.96
CA ALA A 14 -0.73 -3.75 7.09
C ALA A 14 -1.10 -4.57 8.33
N ILE A 15 -2.39 -4.74 8.57
CA ILE A 15 -2.85 -5.50 9.72
C ILE A 15 -2.45 -6.97 9.58
N LYS A 16 -2.62 -7.53 8.38
CA LYS A 16 -2.31 -8.94 8.17
C LYS A 16 -0.83 -9.27 8.37
N TYR A 17 0.03 -8.37 7.94
CA TYR A 17 1.45 -8.69 7.89
C TYR A 17 2.26 -8.04 8.99
N ALA A 18 1.65 -7.19 9.79
CA ALA A 18 2.32 -6.65 10.96
C ALA A 18 2.42 -7.73 12.03
N PRO A 19 3.55 -7.86 12.71
CA PRO A 19 3.64 -8.79 13.83
C PRO A 19 2.68 -8.38 14.93
N GLN A 20 2.30 -9.35 15.73
CA GLN A 20 1.44 -9.07 16.86
C GLN A 20 2.10 -8.01 17.76
N GLY A 21 1.33 -7.00 18.11
CA GLY A 21 1.83 -5.91 18.93
C GLY A 21 2.47 -4.77 18.17
N ALA A 22 2.69 -4.95 16.87
CA ALA A 22 3.22 -3.85 16.07
C ALA A 22 2.14 -2.81 15.81
N GLN A 23 2.57 -1.58 15.65
CA GLN A 23 1.64 -0.50 15.36
C GLN A 23 1.39 -0.38 13.86
N VAL A 24 0.16 -0.08 13.52
CA VAL A 24 -0.21 0.28 12.16
C VAL A 24 -0.66 1.75 12.22
N ARG A 25 -0.09 2.55 11.34
CA ARG A 25 -0.40 3.99 11.31
C ARG A 25 -0.84 4.38 9.92
N MET A 26 -1.92 5.13 9.84
CA MET A 26 -2.40 5.69 8.59
C MET A 26 -2.39 7.21 8.70
N THR A 27 -1.78 7.85 7.74
CA THR A 27 -1.60 9.30 7.75
C THR A 27 -2.06 9.86 6.41
N LEU A 28 -2.76 10.98 6.44
CA LEU A 28 -3.17 11.66 5.23
C LEU A 28 -2.71 13.10 5.33
N VAL A 29 -1.93 13.53 4.35
CA VAL A 29 -1.38 14.88 4.31
C VAL A 29 -1.77 15.50 2.98
N GLN A 30 -2.14 16.76 3.03
CA GLN A 30 -2.47 17.52 1.83
C GLN A 30 -1.45 18.64 1.68
N ALA A 31 -0.78 18.67 0.54
CA ALA A 31 0.23 19.68 0.27
C ALA A 31 0.44 19.81 -1.23
N ASP A 32 0.69 21.01 -1.71
CA ASP A 32 1.05 21.27 -3.11
C ASP A 32 0.05 20.69 -4.09
N ARG A 33 -1.23 20.77 -3.76
CA ARG A 33 -2.30 20.24 -4.59
C ARG A 33 -2.24 18.72 -4.75
N LYS A 34 -1.69 18.06 -3.76
CA LYS A 34 -1.65 16.61 -3.73
C LYS A 34 -2.10 16.12 -2.38
N ALA A 35 -2.70 14.95 -2.38
CA ALA A 35 -2.98 14.23 -1.16
C ALA A 35 -2.04 13.04 -1.09
N VAL A 36 -1.40 12.87 0.05
CA VAL A 36 -0.47 11.76 0.26
C VAL A 36 -1.02 10.92 1.41
N LEU A 37 -1.37 9.69 1.09
CA LEU A 37 -1.83 8.72 2.06
C LEU A 37 -0.70 7.75 2.33
N THR A 38 -0.33 7.59 3.58
CA THR A 38 0.71 6.65 3.99
C THR A 38 0.11 5.66 4.97
N VAL A 39 0.30 4.38 4.70
CA VAL A 39 -0.04 3.32 5.64
C VAL A 39 1.26 2.63 6.03
N GLU A 40 1.58 2.68 7.30
CA GLU A 40 2.86 2.24 7.82
C GLU A 40 2.65 1.17 8.88
N ASN A 41 3.46 0.13 8.85
CA ASN A 41 3.45 -0.86 9.90
C ASN A 41 4.88 -1.24 10.26
N GLY A 42 5.08 -1.60 11.53
CA GLY A 42 6.35 -2.15 11.96
C GLY A 42 6.48 -3.61 11.55
N GLY A 43 7.66 -4.14 11.75
CA GLY A 43 7.92 -5.54 11.48
C GLY A 43 9.11 -5.74 10.58
N PRO A 44 9.38 -6.97 10.19
CA PRO A 44 10.52 -7.26 9.33
C PRO A 44 10.37 -6.55 7.98
N PRO A 45 11.47 -6.11 7.39
CA PRO A 45 11.37 -5.45 6.10
C PRO A 45 11.01 -6.44 5.00
N ILE A 46 10.41 -5.90 3.96
CA ILE A 46 10.15 -6.69 2.76
C ILE A 46 11.46 -6.82 1.99
N PRO A 47 11.83 -8.04 1.59
CA PRO A 47 13.08 -8.20 0.84
C PRO A 47 13.09 -7.37 -0.44
N ALA A 48 14.27 -6.86 -0.78
CA ALA A 48 14.40 -6.00 -1.95
C ALA A 48 13.94 -6.68 -3.24
N GLU A 49 14.16 -7.99 -3.34
CA GLU A 49 13.74 -8.70 -4.54
C GLU A 49 12.23 -8.85 -4.64
N VAL A 50 11.51 -8.69 -3.54
CA VAL A 50 10.06 -8.79 -3.52
C VAL A 50 9.39 -7.46 -3.86
N LEU A 51 10.01 -6.36 -3.45
CA LEU A 51 9.39 -5.04 -3.58
C LEU A 51 8.87 -4.74 -4.99
N PRO A 52 9.62 -5.00 -6.07
CA PRO A 52 9.11 -4.65 -7.39
C PRO A 52 7.94 -5.50 -7.85
N HIS A 53 7.67 -6.59 -7.16
CA HIS A 53 6.58 -7.49 -7.56
C HIS A 53 5.32 -7.34 -6.74
N LEU A 54 5.32 -6.47 -5.74
CA LEU A 54 4.19 -6.40 -4.81
C LEU A 54 2.87 -6.09 -5.46
N PHE A 55 2.89 -5.34 -6.55
CA PHE A 55 1.66 -4.92 -7.21
C PHE A 55 1.29 -5.81 -8.40
N GLU A 56 2.06 -6.87 -8.63
CA GLU A 56 1.72 -7.82 -9.69
C GLU A 56 0.56 -8.68 -9.25
N ARG A 57 -0.32 -8.97 -10.20
CA ARG A 57 -1.47 -9.82 -9.90
C ARG A 57 -0.99 -11.21 -9.53
N PHE A 58 -1.57 -11.75 -8.47
CA PHE A 58 -1.32 -13.11 -8.00
C PHE A 58 0.08 -13.36 -7.49
N TYR A 59 0.92 -12.33 -7.39
CA TYR A 59 2.23 -12.52 -6.80
C TYR A 59 2.13 -12.73 -5.29
N ARG A 60 2.88 -13.66 -4.77
CA ARG A 60 2.95 -13.91 -3.33
C ARG A 60 4.41 -13.98 -2.92
N ALA A 61 4.75 -13.19 -1.92
CA ALA A 61 6.13 -13.02 -1.51
C ALA A 61 6.74 -14.31 -1.01
N ASP A 62 5.96 -15.15 -0.34
CA ASP A 62 6.48 -16.37 0.27
C ASP A 62 6.10 -17.62 -0.50
N GLY A 63 5.44 -17.49 -1.62
CA GLY A 63 4.99 -18.62 -2.38
C GLY A 63 3.85 -19.38 -1.76
N SER A 64 3.32 -18.92 -0.65
CA SER A 64 2.27 -19.63 0.07
C SER A 64 0.91 -19.27 -0.52
N ARG A 65 0.05 -20.26 -0.61
CA ARG A 65 -1.31 -20.01 -1.04
C ARG A 65 -2.25 -19.69 0.09
N THR A 66 -1.80 -19.80 1.31
CA THR A 66 -2.65 -19.49 2.45
C THR A 66 -2.72 -18.02 2.75
N GLN A 67 -1.75 -17.27 2.26
CA GLN A 67 -1.71 -15.83 2.46
C GLN A 67 -2.32 -15.17 1.24
N GLY A 68 -3.55 -14.75 1.36
CA GLY A 68 -4.23 -14.18 0.22
C GLY A 68 -4.00 -12.72 -0.03
N GLY A 69 -3.26 -12.05 0.84
CA GLY A 69 -3.30 -10.62 0.86
C GLY A 69 -2.73 -9.93 -0.37
N PHE A 70 -1.63 -10.41 -0.89
CA PHE A 70 -1.00 -9.72 -2.01
C PHE A 70 -1.63 -10.03 -3.36
N GLY A 71 -2.32 -11.15 -3.48
CA GLY A 71 -2.67 -11.69 -4.78
C GLY A 71 -3.42 -10.73 -5.68
N LEU A 72 -4.48 -10.10 -5.17
CA LEU A 72 -5.27 -9.20 -5.99
C LEU A 72 -5.39 -7.82 -5.38
N GLY A 73 -5.40 -7.71 -4.06
CA GLY A 73 -5.71 -6.45 -3.41
C GLY A 73 -4.81 -5.32 -3.86
N LEU A 74 -3.50 -5.52 -3.81
CA LEU A 74 -2.57 -4.46 -4.17
C LEU A 74 -2.63 -4.11 -5.65
N SER A 75 -2.85 -5.09 -6.53
CA SER A 75 -2.96 -4.80 -7.95
C SER A 75 -4.22 -3.99 -8.24
N ILE A 76 -5.32 -4.28 -7.53
CA ILE A 76 -6.54 -3.50 -7.68
C ILE A 76 -6.32 -2.08 -7.16
N ALA A 77 -5.67 -1.93 -6.01
CA ALA A 77 -5.38 -0.61 -5.48
C ALA A 77 -4.54 0.21 -6.45
N GLN A 78 -3.53 -0.41 -7.05
CA GLN A 78 -2.70 0.28 -8.02
C GLN A 78 -3.51 0.73 -9.22
N ALA A 79 -4.40 -0.13 -9.72
CA ALA A 79 -5.22 0.24 -10.87
C ALA A 79 -6.12 1.44 -10.55
N ILE A 80 -6.72 1.44 -9.36
CA ILE A 80 -7.59 2.55 -8.96
C ILE A 80 -6.77 3.84 -8.86
N VAL A 81 -5.60 3.77 -8.23
CA VAL A 81 -4.75 4.94 -8.06
C VAL A 81 -4.36 5.50 -9.42
N ARG A 82 -4.00 4.63 -10.36
CA ARG A 82 -3.62 5.08 -11.70
C ARG A 82 -4.79 5.74 -12.43
N GLU A 83 -6.00 5.22 -12.24
CA GLU A 83 -7.17 5.84 -12.86
C GLU A 83 -7.40 7.25 -12.34
N HIS A 84 -6.95 7.52 -11.12
CA HIS A 84 -7.05 8.86 -10.55
C HIS A 84 -5.80 9.67 -10.80
N GLN A 85 -4.93 9.18 -11.66
CA GLN A 85 -3.69 9.86 -12.07
C GLN A 85 -2.72 10.04 -10.94
N GLY A 86 -2.77 9.12 -9.99
CA GLY A 86 -1.87 9.11 -8.87
C GLY A 86 -0.79 8.05 -9.01
N THR A 87 0.00 7.94 -7.96
CA THR A 87 1.04 6.92 -7.87
C THR A 87 0.92 6.18 -6.54
N ILE A 88 1.37 4.95 -6.55
CA ILE A 88 1.44 4.14 -5.34
C ILE A 88 2.81 3.47 -5.32
N ARG A 89 3.43 3.46 -4.16
CA ARG A 89 4.71 2.79 -4.01
C ARG A 89 4.84 2.22 -2.62
N CYS A 90 5.82 1.36 -2.44
CA CYS A 90 6.13 0.75 -1.16
C CYS A 90 7.59 0.99 -0.83
N GLU A 91 7.84 1.42 0.39
CA GLU A 91 9.19 1.54 0.94
C GLU A 91 9.26 0.67 2.18
N SER A 92 10.37 -0.04 2.32
CA SER A 92 10.52 -0.93 3.45
C SER A 92 11.96 -0.92 3.92
N ASP A 93 12.15 -0.80 5.24
CA ASP A 93 13.47 -0.82 5.84
C ASP A 93 13.34 -1.43 7.23
N ALA A 94 14.44 -1.39 7.98
CA ALA A 94 14.46 -2.03 9.31
C ALA A 94 13.48 -1.40 10.28
N ARG A 95 13.03 -0.18 10.03
CA ARG A 95 12.11 0.51 10.94
C ARG A 95 10.67 0.17 10.65
N SER A 96 10.29 0.18 9.39
CA SER A 96 8.89 0.01 9.04
C SER A 96 8.74 -0.26 7.57
N THR A 97 7.53 -0.67 7.20
CA THR A 97 7.10 -0.81 5.82
C THR A 97 6.00 0.21 5.58
N ARG A 98 6.12 0.96 4.50
CA ARG A 98 5.19 2.05 4.20
C ARG A 98 4.67 1.90 2.78
N PHE A 99 3.35 1.94 2.64
CA PHE A 99 2.69 2.08 1.35
C PHE A 99 2.26 3.51 1.19
N ILE A 100 2.67 4.17 0.12
CA ILE A 100 2.49 5.60 -0.07
C ILE A 100 1.72 5.84 -1.35
N VAL A 101 0.56 6.46 -1.22
CA VAL A 101 -0.30 6.82 -2.34
C VAL A 101 -0.29 8.33 -2.48
N THR A 102 0.02 8.81 -3.68
CA THR A 102 -0.02 10.24 -3.97
C THR A 102 -1.07 10.47 -5.05
N LEU A 103 -2.01 11.38 -4.76
CA LEU A 103 -3.11 11.68 -5.66
C LEU A 103 -3.14 13.18 -5.94
N PRO A 104 -3.34 13.57 -7.21
CA PRO A 104 -3.52 14.99 -7.49
C PRO A 104 -4.86 15.47 -6.93
N LEU A 105 -4.87 16.67 -6.41
CA LEU A 105 -6.10 17.28 -5.93
C LEU A 105 -6.63 18.24 -6.98
N GLY A 106 -7.84 18.12 -7.23
CA GLY A 106 -8.59 18.97 -7.91
C GLY A 106 -8.19 19.57 -9.10
N GLY A 107 -8.07 19.45 -9.27
CA GLY A 107 -8.07 20.02 -10.16
C GLY A 107 -9.03 20.50 -10.93
N ARG A 108 -9.45 20.56 -10.98
CA ARG A 108 -10.07 20.77 -11.62
C ARG A 108 -10.18 20.46 -12.29
N LYS A 109 -10.49 20.31 -12.34
CA LYS A 109 -10.78 19.95 -12.96
C LYS A 109 -11.02 19.96 -13.23
#